data_c56e5c7b33845fb6c0aabfdefea937b3
#
_entry.id   c56e5c7b33845fb6c0aabfdefea937b3
#
_cell.length_a   1.000
_cell.length_b   1.000
_cell.length_c   1.000
_cell.angle_alpha   90.00
_cell.angle_beta   90.00
_cell.angle_gamma   90.00
#
_symmetry.space_group_name_H-M   'P 1'
#
loop_
_entity.id
_entity.type
_entity.pdbx_description
1 polymer ?
#
loop_
_entity_poly.entity_id
_entity_poly.type
_entity_poly.pdbx_seq_one_letter_code
_entity_poly.pdbx_strand_id
1 'polypeptide(L)'
;MIKGIGHLGIVVENIEKSLDALSQVIDFERPAIKEFSDKKMRCALVEMNGIALEFLQDDSDNGFLGKYRRARGDSIHHFCLLSDSMDDDVEALKDNGVEMMDPKPRTGLRGKKIAMTMPSALNGITIEISEP
;
A
#
# COMPACT_ATOMS: atom_id res chain seq x y z
N MET A 1 9.04 16.62 -3.54
CA MET A 1 9.60 15.92 -4.73
C MET A 1 9.63 14.44 -4.49
N ILE A 2 9.23 13.68 -5.48
CA ILE A 2 9.27 12.23 -5.44
C ILE A 2 10.72 11.74 -5.46
N LYS A 3 11.06 10.84 -4.56
CA LYS A 3 12.43 10.31 -4.36
C LYS A 3 12.63 8.88 -4.83
N GLY A 4 11.58 8.15 -5.08
CA GLY A 4 11.68 6.76 -5.54
C GLY A 4 10.51 5.92 -5.08
N ILE A 5 10.65 4.61 -5.21
CA ILE A 5 9.62 3.64 -4.81
C ILE A 5 9.90 3.18 -3.39
N GLY A 6 8.91 3.22 -2.53
CA GLY A 6 9.01 2.75 -1.15
C GLY A 6 8.56 1.30 -0.98
N HIS A 7 7.43 0.94 -1.56
CA HIS A 7 6.91 -0.42 -1.44
C HIS A 7 5.92 -0.76 -2.57
N LEU A 8 5.65 -2.05 -2.70
CA LEU A 8 4.54 -2.60 -3.47
C LEU A 8 3.49 -3.10 -2.46
N GLY A 9 2.26 -2.64 -2.59
CA GLY A 9 1.15 -3.08 -1.74
C GLY A 9 0.46 -4.28 -2.37
N ILE A 10 0.47 -5.40 -1.65
CA ILE A 10 -0.08 -6.68 -2.10
C ILE A 10 -1.23 -7.07 -1.19
N VAL A 11 -2.43 -7.17 -1.72
CA VAL A 11 -3.59 -7.61 -0.95
C VAL A 11 -3.70 -9.13 -1.01
N VAL A 12 -3.85 -9.75 0.16
CA VAL A 12 -3.86 -11.20 0.29
C VAL A 12 -4.98 -11.67 1.21
N GLU A 13 -5.42 -12.90 1.03
CA GLU A 13 -6.40 -13.52 1.91
C GLU A 13 -5.81 -13.87 3.28
N ASN A 14 -4.57 -14.32 3.30
CA ASN A 14 -3.89 -14.77 4.52
C ASN A 14 -2.40 -14.48 4.44
N ILE A 15 -1.91 -13.62 5.32
CA ILE A 15 -0.50 -13.20 5.31
C ILE A 15 0.44 -14.37 5.56
N GLU A 16 0.15 -15.24 6.53
CA GLU A 16 1.02 -16.36 6.87
C GLU A 16 1.23 -17.28 5.67
N LYS A 17 0.15 -17.62 4.97
CA LYS A 17 0.23 -18.44 3.76
C LYS A 17 1.01 -17.75 2.64
N SER A 18 0.85 -16.44 2.50
CA SER A 18 1.58 -15.65 1.50
C SER A 18 3.09 -15.63 1.79
N LEU A 19 3.47 -15.45 3.06
CA LEU A 19 4.87 -15.49 3.48
C LEU A 19 5.45 -16.90 3.30
N ASP A 20 4.70 -17.95 3.58
CA ASP A 20 5.11 -19.32 3.33
C ASP A 20 5.38 -19.55 1.83
N ALA A 21 4.47 -19.10 0.98
CA ALA A 21 4.65 -19.19 -0.47
C ALA A 21 5.86 -18.40 -0.96
N LEU A 22 6.07 -17.20 -0.46
CA LEU A 22 7.20 -16.36 -0.83
C LEU A 22 8.53 -17.02 -0.43
N SER A 23 8.57 -17.72 0.71
CA SER A 23 9.77 -18.41 1.19
C SER A 23 10.24 -19.56 0.26
N GLN A 24 9.37 -20.03 -0.63
CA GLN A 24 9.74 -20.99 -1.66
C GLN A 24 10.42 -20.32 -2.86
N VAL A 25 10.31 -19.01 -2.99
CA VAL A 25 10.82 -18.23 -4.13
C VAL A 25 12.12 -17.54 -3.77
N ILE A 26 12.20 -16.95 -2.57
CA ILE A 26 13.34 -16.17 -2.10
C ILE A 26 13.62 -16.45 -0.62
N ASP A 27 14.88 -16.24 -0.22
CA ASP A 27 15.23 -16.15 1.19
C ASP A 27 14.96 -14.72 1.68
N PHE A 28 14.35 -14.60 2.84
CA PHE A 28 14.10 -13.30 3.48
C PHE A 28 13.94 -13.48 4.97
N GLU A 29 14.19 -12.40 5.71
CA GLU A 29 13.89 -12.37 7.14
C GLU A 29 12.39 -12.22 7.33
N ARG A 30 11.77 -13.22 7.97
CA ARG A 30 10.32 -13.23 8.17
C ARG A 30 9.89 -12.09 9.08
N PRO A 31 9.06 -11.17 8.60
CA PRO A 31 8.65 -10.02 9.39
C PRO A 31 7.63 -10.39 10.46
N ALA A 32 7.54 -9.56 11.50
CA ALA A 32 6.42 -9.58 12.41
C ALA A 32 5.15 -9.12 11.68
N ILE A 33 4.02 -9.74 11.99
CA ILE A 33 2.72 -9.33 11.46
C ILE A 33 2.11 -8.34 12.47
N LYS A 34 1.78 -7.14 11.99
CA LYS A 34 1.09 -6.13 12.80
C LYS A 34 -0.40 -6.27 12.63
N GLU A 35 -1.12 -6.23 13.74
CA GLU A 35 -2.57 -6.27 13.77
C GLU A 35 -3.14 -4.90 14.13
N PHE A 36 -4.15 -4.49 13.38
CA PHE A 36 -4.91 -3.27 13.60
C PHE A 36 -6.36 -3.69 13.85
N SER A 37 -6.63 -4.17 15.06
CA SER A 37 -7.88 -4.82 15.41
C SER A 37 -9.11 -3.91 15.27
N ASP A 38 -8.96 -2.61 15.50
CA ASP A 38 -10.01 -1.60 15.31
C ASP A 38 -10.44 -1.50 13.83
N LYS A 39 -9.55 -1.79 12.90
CA LYS A 39 -9.80 -1.75 11.45
C LYS A 39 -9.97 -3.14 10.84
N LYS A 40 -9.79 -4.20 11.62
CA LYS A 40 -9.74 -5.59 11.14
C LYS A 40 -8.72 -5.77 10.01
N MET A 41 -7.58 -5.11 10.14
CA MET A 41 -6.50 -5.14 9.17
C MET A 41 -5.26 -5.78 9.77
N ARG A 42 -4.49 -6.46 8.93
CA ARG A 42 -3.17 -6.99 9.26
C ARG A 42 -2.17 -6.56 8.18
N CYS A 43 -0.93 -6.37 8.58
CA CYS A 43 0.11 -5.90 7.66
C CYS A 43 1.44 -6.57 7.98
N ALA A 44 2.20 -6.93 6.97
CA ALA A 44 3.58 -7.41 7.09
C ALA A 44 4.45 -6.80 6.01
N LEU A 45 5.66 -6.37 6.38
CA LEU A 45 6.64 -5.77 5.46
C LEU A 45 7.83 -6.69 5.28
N VAL A 46 8.07 -7.12 4.05
CA VAL A 46 9.30 -7.82 3.67
C VAL A 46 10.24 -6.81 3.03
N GLU A 47 11.31 -6.46 3.73
CA GLU A 47 12.30 -5.51 3.24
C GLU A 47 13.20 -6.15 2.19
N MET A 48 13.39 -5.46 1.07
CA MET A 48 14.15 -5.95 -0.07
C MET A 48 15.06 -4.84 -0.62
N ASN A 49 16.13 -4.57 0.11
CA ASN A 49 17.18 -3.64 -0.34
C ASN A 49 16.63 -2.26 -0.75
N GLY A 50 15.88 -1.64 0.16
CA GLY A 50 15.35 -0.29 -0.02
C GLY A 50 13.92 -0.22 -0.54
N ILE A 51 13.38 -1.30 -1.04
CA ILE A 51 11.97 -1.42 -1.43
C ILE A 51 11.34 -2.53 -0.61
N ALA A 52 10.14 -2.34 -0.10
CA ALA A 52 9.43 -3.36 0.66
C ALA A 52 8.29 -3.99 -0.15
N LEU A 53 8.00 -5.25 0.13
CA LEU A 53 6.73 -5.87 -0.22
C LEU A 53 5.82 -5.71 1.00
N GLU A 54 4.73 -5.00 0.85
CA GLU A 54 3.76 -4.80 1.92
C GLU A 54 2.57 -5.72 1.70
N PHE A 55 2.44 -6.76 2.54
CA PHE A 55 1.29 -7.63 2.51
C PHE A 55 0.19 -7.06 3.38
N LEU A 56 -1.00 -6.94 2.83
CA LEU A 56 -2.17 -6.38 3.47
C LEU A 56 -3.30 -7.40 3.47
N GLN A 57 -3.84 -7.67 4.66
CA GLN A 57 -5.00 -8.54 4.86
C GLN A 57 -6.12 -7.71 5.47
N ASP A 58 -7.18 -7.52 4.69
CA ASP A 58 -8.36 -6.76 5.10
C ASP A 58 -9.49 -7.75 5.39
N ASP A 59 -9.71 -8.01 6.66
CA ASP A 59 -10.76 -8.90 7.15
C ASP A 59 -12.08 -8.16 7.46
N SER A 60 -12.15 -6.86 7.15
CA SER A 60 -13.37 -6.08 7.33
C SER A 60 -14.39 -6.43 6.25
N ASP A 61 -15.69 -6.31 6.58
CA ASP A 61 -16.76 -6.64 5.64
C ASP A 61 -16.86 -5.63 4.49
N ASN A 62 -16.56 -4.36 4.77
CA ASN A 62 -16.78 -3.25 3.83
C ASN A 62 -15.52 -2.52 3.39
N GLY A 63 -14.33 -3.00 3.77
CA GLY A 63 -13.06 -2.39 3.39
C GLY A 63 -12.78 -2.50 1.90
N PHE A 64 -12.27 -1.42 1.31
CA PHE A 64 -12.01 -1.39 -0.13
C PHE A 64 -10.90 -2.37 -0.56
N LEU A 65 -9.92 -2.63 0.29
CA LEU A 65 -8.85 -3.60 -0.01
C LEU A 65 -9.39 -5.02 -0.05
N GLY A 66 -10.26 -5.38 0.91
CA GLY A 66 -10.92 -6.68 0.93
C GLY A 66 -11.83 -6.88 -0.27
N LYS A 67 -12.57 -5.84 -0.66
CA LYS A 67 -13.40 -5.88 -1.87
C LYS A 67 -12.56 -6.08 -3.13
N TYR A 68 -11.44 -5.36 -3.22
CA TYR A 68 -10.52 -5.50 -4.34
C TYR A 68 -9.99 -6.93 -4.46
N ARG A 69 -9.54 -7.51 -3.34
CA ARG A 69 -9.02 -8.88 -3.29
C ARG A 69 -10.10 -9.91 -3.66
N ARG A 70 -11.30 -9.77 -3.12
CA ARG A 70 -12.41 -10.70 -3.44
C ARG A 70 -12.78 -10.68 -4.92
N ALA A 71 -12.64 -9.52 -5.56
CA ALA A 71 -12.94 -9.37 -6.99
C ALA A 71 -11.82 -9.92 -7.88
N ARG A 72 -10.54 -9.84 -7.46
CA ARG A 72 -9.37 -10.13 -8.31
C ARG A 72 -8.49 -11.27 -7.81
N GLY A 73 -8.70 -11.75 -6.58
CA GLY A 73 -7.77 -12.65 -5.91
C GLY A 73 -6.60 -11.90 -5.30
N ASP A 74 -5.65 -12.63 -4.75
CA ASP A 74 -4.40 -12.07 -4.21
C ASP A 74 -3.67 -11.36 -5.35
N SER A 75 -3.31 -10.09 -5.15
CA SER A 75 -2.78 -9.28 -6.24
C SER A 75 -2.07 -8.03 -5.75
N ILE A 76 -1.26 -7.43 -6.61
CA ILE A 76 -0.67 -6.13 -6.37
C ILE A 76 -1.79 -5.09 -6.51
N HIS A 77 -2.03 -4.32 -5.44
CA HIS A 77 -3.05 -3.27 -5.42
C HIS A 77 -2.47 -1.91 -5.81
N HIS A 78 -1.29 -1.58 -5.29
CA HIS A 78 -0.68 -0.28 -5.51
C HIS A 78 0.84 -0.38 -5.42
N PHE A 79 1.51 0.66 -5.88
CA PHE A 79 2.88 0.93 -5.51
C PHE A 79 2.95 2.29 -4.81
N CYS A 80 3.95 2.44 -3.95
CA CYS A 80 4.15 3.64 -3.17
C CYS A 80 5.35 4.42 -3.67
N LEU A 81 5.15 5.71 -3.88
CA LEU A 81 6.20 6.67 -4.16
C LEU A 81 6.52 7.47 -2.91
N LEU A 82 7.80 7.61 -2.61
CA LEU A 82 8.25 8.37 -1.45
C LEU A 82 8.37 9.85 -1.79
N SER A 83 7.86 10.70 -0.92
CA SER A 83 7.88 12.16 -1.06
C SER A 83 8.54 12.80 0.14
N ASP A 84 9.40 13.77 -0.11
CA ASP A 84 9.94 14.65 0.94
C ASP A 84 9.11 15.92 1.16
N SER A 85 8.03 16.09 0.41
CA SER A 85 7.18 17.30 0.42
C SER A 85 5.74 16.93 0.13
N MET A 86 5.10 16.17 1.03
CA MET A 86 3.78 15.57 0.83
C MET A 86 2.72 16.57 0.36
N ASP A 87 2.60 17.70 1.05
CA ASP A 87 1.54 18.66 0.73
C ASP A 87 1.74 19.26 -0.68
N ASP A 88 2.98 19.61 -1.02
CA ASP A 88 3.31 20.20 -2.33
C ASP A 88 3.11 19.17 -3.45
N ASP A 89 3.55 17.94 -3.25
CA ASP A 89 3.42 16.88 -4.26
C ASP A 89 1.95 16.51 -4.50
N VAL A 90 1.14 16.44 -3.46
CA VAL A 90 -0.29 16.18 -3.60
C VAL A 90 -1.00 17.32 -4.33
N GLU A 91 -0.70 18.58 -3.99
CA GLU A 91 -1.26 19.73 -4.70
C GLU A 91 -0.84 19.75 -6.17
N ALA A 92 0.41 19.41 -6.48
CA ALA A 92 0.88 19.33 -7.86
C ALA A 92 0.11 18.26 -8.67
N LEU A 93 -0.17 17.11 -8.07
CA LEU A 93 -0.98 16.08 -8.72
C LEU A 93 -2.39 16.59 -9.02
N LYS A 94 -3.01 17.27 -8.08
CA LYS A 94 -4.35 17.85 -8.25
C LYS A 94 -4.36 18.92 -9.33
N ASP A 95 -3.34 19.78 -9.35
CA ASP A 95 -3.19 20.82 -10.37
C ASP A 95 -3.01 20.23 -11.78
N ASN A 96 -2.42 19.04 -11.88
CA ASN A 96 -2.30 18.30 -13.13
C ASN A 96 -3.57 17.52 -13.52
N GLY A 97 -4.64 17.63 -12.73
CA GLY A 97 -5.91 16.97 -13.01
C GLY A 97 -6.00 15.52 -12.55
N VAL A 98 -5.05 15.07 -11.71
CA VAL A 98 -5.09 13.71 -11.15
C VAL A 98 -6.21 13.63 -10.11
N GLU A 99 -7.10 12.66 -10.25
CA GLU A 99 -8.11 12.38 -9.24
C GLU A 99 -7.48 11.70 -8.04
N MET A 100 -7.71 12.26 -6.87
CA MET A 100 -7.18 11.75 -5.61
C MET A 100 -8.28 11.09 -4.80
N MET A 101 -8.01 9.88 -4.27
CA MET A 101 -8.83 9.27 -3.23
C MET A 101 -8.70 10.10 -1.95
N ASP A 102 -7.47 10.53 -1.65
CA ASP A 102 -7.16 11.42 -0.53
C ASP A 102 -6.75 12.79 -1.09
N PRO A 103 -7.68 13.77 -1.14
CA PRO A 103 -7.34 15.11 -1.65
C PRO A 103 -6.38 15.88 -0.74
N LYS A 104 -6.19 15.42 0.49
CA LYS A 104 -5.19 15.90 1.44
C LYS A 104 -4.49 14.71 2.08
N PRO A 105 -3.19 14.82 2.41
CA PRO A 105 -2.50 13.76 3.14
C PRO A 105 -3.20 13.40 4.45
N ARG A 106 -3.24 12.11 4.75
CA ARG A 106 -3.78 11.57 6.01
C ARG A 106 -2.76 10.63 6.64
N THR A 107 -2.98 10.28 7.89
CA THR A 107 -2.14 9.28 8.58
C THR A 107 -2.54 7.88 8.12
N GLY A 108 -1.56 7.14 7.58
CA GLY A 108 -1.74 5.75 7.17
C GLY A 108 -1.59 4.78 8.33
N LEU A 109 -1.72 3.48 8.03
CA LEU A 109 -1.65 2.40 9.02
C LEU A 109 -0.37 2.42 9.86
N ARG A 110 0.76 2.77 9.24
CA ARG A 110 2.08 2.76 9.90
C ARG A 110 2.47 4.10 10.52
N GLY A 111 1.52 5.03 10.63
CA GLY A 111 1.73 6.32 11.28
C GLY A 111 2.37 7.40 10.41
N LYS A 112 2.70 7.10 9.17
CA LYS A 112 3.24 8.08 8.21
C LYS A 112 2.12 8.77 7.47
N LYS A 113 2.39 9.99 7.00
CA LYS A 113 1.45 10.67 6.09
C LYS A 113 1.43 9.97 4.75
N ILE A 114 0.25 9.72 4.24
CA ILE A 114 0.02 9.12 2.93
C ILE A 114 -1.08 9.87 2.20
N ALA A 115 -1.11 9.70 0.89
CA ALA A 115 -2.24 10.08 0.04
C ALA A 115 -2.31 9.12 -1.14
N MET A 116 -3.52 8.69 -1.48
CA MET A 116 -3.72 7.74 -2.58
C MET A 116 -4.46 8.41 -3.73
N THR A 117 -4.06 8.05 -4.94
CA THR A 117 -4.81 8.43 -6.14
C THR A 117 -6.00 7.51 -6.32
N MET A 118 -6.96 7.96 -7.13
CA MET A 118 -7.95 7.04 -7.70
C MET A 118 -7.27 6.13 -8.74
N PRO A 119 -7.82 4.93 -8.98
CA PRO A 119 -7.26 4.04 -10.01
C PRO A 119 -7.18 4.66 -11.41
N SER A 120 -8.04 5.62 -11.70
CA SER A 120 -8.05 6.34 -12.99
C SER A 120 -6.76 7.10 -13.29
N ALA A 121 -5.96 7.43 -12.27
CA ALA A 121 -4.71 8.16 -12.45
C ALA A 121 -3.69 7.40 -13.30
N LEU A 122 -3.68 6.07 -13.23
CA LEU A 122 -2.77 5.21 -13.99
C LEU A 122 -3.52 3.99 -14.54
N ASN A 123 -4.60 4.24 -15.27
CA ASN A 123 -5.34 3.22 -16.03
C ASN A 123 -5.70 1.95 -15.22
N GLY A 124 -6.10 2.12 -13.98
CA GLY A 124 -6.52 1.04 -13.10
C GLY A 124 -5.56 0.70 -11.97
N ILE A 125 -4.42 1.36 -11.90
CA ILE A 125 -3.42 1.15 -10.85
C ILE A 125 -3.44 2.34 -9.88
N THR A 126 -3.68 2.07 -8.60
CA THR A 126 -3.60 3.09 -7.56
C THR A 126 -2.13 3.40 -7.23
N ILE A 127 -1.83 4.67 -7.07
CA ILE A 127 -0.51 5.13 -6.61
C ILE A 127 -0.67 5.70 -5.21
N GLU A 128 0.15 5.25 -4.28
CA GLU A 128 0.28 5.85 -2.96
C GLU A 128 1.47 6.81 -2.95
N ILE A 129 1.29 7.97 -2.34
CA ILE A 129 2.39 8.89 -2.02
C ILE A 129 2.57 8.83 -0.51
N SER A 130 3.79 8.68 -0.03
CA SER A 130 4.08 8.53 1.40
C SER A 130 5.33 9.30 1.83
N GLU A 131 5.32 9.74 3.08
CA GLU A 131 6.56 10.13 3.76
C GLU A 131 7.53 8.93 3.79
N PRO A 132 8.84 9.20 3.78
CA PRO A 132 9.86 8.15 3.92
C PRO A 132 9.77 7.36 5.22
#